data_8e2860aabe002ce692b809383603a017
#
_entry.id   8e2860aabe002ce692b809383603a017
#
_cell.length_a   1.000
_cell.length_b   1.000
_cell.length_c   1.000
_cell.angle_alpha   90.00
_cell.angle_beta   90.00
_cell.angle_gamma   90.00
#
_symmetry.space_group_name_H-M   'P 1'
#
loop_
_entity.id
_entity.type
_entity.pdbx_description
1 polymer ?
#
loop_
_entity_poly.entity_id
_entity_poly.type
_entity_poly.pdbx_seq_one_letter_code
_entity_poly.pdbx_strand_id
1 'polypeptide(L)'
;EYSKIVGAKQKNVAAKEDGLVIVSNEGGMKGLAKSFLWEKINAYDREHYLSDHPEYGQMMPPGENFLSDGQLQFVRAWIEAGAPETGVVVDEKLLLDSNQYSPPEFSPLNAPEKGIQLHIKPFEIKPNFEREFFQYTDLNIDEDIYANRIEIEMRPGSHHFLLYSFDENINSSNLPEYDIKRDLRFEDGAYNIKT
;
A
#
# COMPACT_ATOMS: atom_id res chain seq x y z
N GLU A 1 30.14 -13.14 -10.99
CA GLU A 1 28.88 -13.14 -10.22
C GLU A 1 28.33 -11.72 -10.03
N TYR A 2 29.14 -10.76 -9.56
CA TYR A 2 28.74 -9.36 -9.29
C TYR A 2 28.06 -8.69 -10.49
N SER A 3 28.64 -8.76 -11.67
CA SER A 3 28.10 -8.17 -12.91
C SER A 3 26.78 -8.79 -13.38
N LYS A 4 26.35 -9.91 -12.81
CA LYS A 4 25.04 -10.52 -13.07
C LYS A 4 23.94 -9.91 -12.20
N ILE A 5 24.30 -9.07 -11.24
CA ILE A 5 23.39 -8.44 -10.28
C ILE A 5 23.44 -6.92 -10.46
N VAL A 6 24.62 -6.33 -10.31
CA VAL A 6 24.80 -4.88 -10.35
C VAL A 6 24.88 -4.38 -11.79
N GLY A 7 24.02 -3.44 -12.15
CA GLY A 7 23.85 -2.93 -13.49
C GLY A 7 23.18 -3.90 -14.48
N ALA A 8 22.87 -5.12 -14.04
CA ALA A 8 22.28 -6.14 -14.91
C ALA A 8 20.78 -5.90 -15.13
N LYS A 9 20.32 -6.19 -16.36
CA LYS A 9 18.90 -6.12 -16.70
C LYS A 9 18.15 -7.26 -16.03
N GLN A 10 17.06 -6.93 -15.33
CA GLN A 10 16.17 -7.91 -14.76
C GLN A 10 15.25 -8.53 -15.84
N LYS A 11 14.56 -9.64 -15.51
CA LYS A 11 13.74 -10.40 -16.46
C LYS A 11 12.29 -9.97 -16.52
N ASN A 12 11.79 -9.30 -15.48
CA ASN A 12 10.42 -8.81 -15.45
C ASN A 12 10.25 -7.71 -16.49
N VAL A 13 9.23 -7.85 -17.35
CA VAL A 13 9.04 -6.96 -18.51
C VAL A 13 8.64 -5.56 -18.04
N ALA A 14 7.66 -5.45 -17.14
CA ALA A 14 7.17 -4.16 -16.66
C ALA A 14 8.28 -3.38 -15.95
N ALA A 15 8.95 -3.99 -14.98
CA ALA A 15 10.05 -3.33 -14.28
C ALA A 15 11.21 -2.92 -15.22
N LYS A 16 11.38 -3.62 -16.33
CA LYS A 16 12.35 -3.24 -17.36
C LYS A 16 11.87 -2.04 -18.19
N GLU A 17 10.58 -1.96 -18.50
CA GLU A 17 9.96 -0.81 -19.18
C GLU A 17 10.02 0.44 -18.30
N ASP A 18 9.89 0.29 -16.98
CA ASP A 18 10.07 1.35 -15.98
C ASP A 18 11.54 1.75 -15.78
N GLY A 19 12.46 1.13 -16.48
CA GLY A 19 13.89 1.47 -16.46
C GLY A 19 14.66 0.90 -15.27
N LEU A 20 14.10 -0.06 -14.53
CA LEU A 20 14.77 -0.70 -13.41
C LEU A 20 15.83 -1.70 -13.89
N VAL A 21 16.88 -1.81 -13.09
CA VAL A 21 17.91 -2.86 -13.19
C VAL A 21 17.83 -3.76 -11.96
N ILE A 22 18.51 -4.91 -11.93
CA ILE A 22 18.46 -5.78 -10.74
C ILE A 22 18.93 -5.00 -9.52
N VAL A 23 20.14 -4.42 -9.59
CA VAL A 23 20.67 -3.49 -8.57
C VAL A 23 21.36 -2.36 -9.31
N SER A 24 21.02 -1.12 -8.97
CA SER A 24 21.67 0.07 -9.53
C SER A 24 22.98 0.39 -8.81
N ASN A 25 23.98 0.83 -9.55
CA ASN A 25 25.24 1.36 -9.01
C ASN A 25 25.32 2.89 -8.96
N GLU A 26 24.20 3.58 -9.18
CA GLU A 26 24.19 5.05 -9.15
C GLU A 26 24.36 5.61 -7.73
N GLY A 27 24.09 4.81 -6.70
CA GLY A 27 24.15 5.22 -5.30
C GLY A 27 23.02 6.15 -4.86
N GLY A 28 22.95 6.41 -3.54
CA GLY A 28 21.94 7.25 -2.92
C GLY A 28 20.51 6.81 -3.20
N MET A 29 19.55 7.70 -2.97
CA MET A 29 18.13 7.46 -3.22
C MET A 29 17.84 7.11 -4.68
N LYS A 30 18.62 7.64 -5.61
CA LYS A 30 18.48 7.30 -7.04
C LYS A 30 18.84 5.86 -7.33
N GLY A 31 19.88 5.35 -6.68
CA GLY A 31 20.25 3.94 -6.75
C GLY A 31 19.16 3.02 -6.20
N LEU A 32 18.56 3.38 -5.06
CA LEU A 32 17.43 2.64 -4.51
C LEU A 32 16.23 2.62 -5.47
N ALA A 33 15.79 3.79 -5.93
CA ALA A 33 14.63 3.92 -6.81
C ALA A 33 14.79 3.20 -8.17
N LYS A 34 16.03 2.89 -8.58
CA LYS A 34 16.32 2.14 -9.81
C LYS A 34 16.65 0.66 -9.59
N SER A 35 16.64 0.21 -8.34
CA SER A 35 16.98 -1.18 -7.99
C SER A 35 15.72 -2.02 -7.82
N PHE A 36 15.44 -2.90 -8.79
CA PHE A 36 14.32 -3.84 -8.70
C PHE A 36 14.41 -4.77 -7.49
N LEU A 37 15.63 -5.12 -7.07
CA LEU A 37 15.83 -5.88 -5.83
C LEU A 37 15.22 -5.13 -4.63
N TRP A 38 15.43 -3.81 -4.53
CA TRP A 38 14.88 -3.01 -3.43
C TRP A 38 13.35 -3.03 -3.43
N GLU A 39 12.73 -2.81 -4.58
CA GLU A 39 11.27 -2.93 -4.74
C GLU A 39 10.75 -4.29 -4.27
N LYS A 40 11.47 -5.36 -4.60
CA LYS A 40 11.06 -6.73 -4.27
C LYS A 40 11.14 -7.08 -2.79
N ILE A 41 12.04 -6.46 -2.02
CA ILE A 41 12.33 -6.86 -0.62
C ILE A 41 11.86 -5.86 0.43
N ASN A 42 11.51 -4.62 0.04
CA ASN A 42 11.13 -3.58 0.98
C ASN A 42 9.71 -3.80 1.53
N ALA A 43 9.60 -4.64 2.56
CA ALA A 43 8.33 -4.99 3.17
C ALA A 43 7.61 -3.78 3.80
N TYR A 44 8.32 -2.70 4.17
CA TYR A 44 7.74 -1.48 4.69
C TYR A 44 6.92 -0.69 3.66
N ASP A 45 7.18 -0.92 2.38
CA ASP A 45 6.47 -0.30 1.26
C ASP A 45 5.54 -1.30 0.52
N ARG A 46 5.17 -2.37 1.22
CA ARG A 46 4.43 -3.49 0.65
C ARG A 46 3.10 -3.07 0.01
N GLU A 47 2.37 -2.18 0.65
CA GLU A 47 1.04 -1.77 0.18
C GLU A 47 1.17 -1.02 -1.14
N HIS A 48 2.09 -0.06 -1.21
CA HIS A 48 2.40 0.67 -2.43
C HIS A 48 2.87 -0.29 -3.54
N TYR A 49 3.81 -1.19 -3.23
CA TYR A 49 4.30 -2.17 -4.17
C TYR A 49 3.18 -3.05 -4.77
N LEU A 50 2.28 -3.56 -3.95
CA LEU A 50 1.21 -4.45 -4.41
C LEU A 50 0.10 -3.70 -5.17
N SER A 51 -0.15 -2.43 -4.82
CA SER A 51 -1.18 -1.62 -5.47
C SER A 51 -0.72 -1.05 -6.81
N ASP A 52 0.49 -0.50 -6.84
CA ASP A 52 0.96 0.27 -7.99
C ASP A 52 1.72 -0.58 -9.01
N HIS A 53 2.27 -1.72 -8.57
CA HIS A 53 3.10 -2.60 -9.40
C HIS A 53 2.70 -4.08 -9.32
N PRO A 54 1.42 -4.44 -9.51
CA PRO A 54 0.99 -5.85 -9.45
C PRO A 54 1.73 -6.74 -10.49
N GLU A 55 2.15 -6.16 -11.62
CA GLU A 55 2.91 -6.81 -12.68
C GLU A 55 4.36 -7.14 -12.31
N TYR A 56 4.88 -6.58 -11.22
CA TYR A 56 6.21 -6.94 -10.71
C TYR A 56 6.21 -8.32 -10.04
N GLY A 57 5.02 -8.87 -9.75
CA GLY A 57 4.84 -10.17 -9.10
C GLY A 57 5.01 -10.10 -7.59
N GLN A 58 5.07 -11.23 -6.93
CA GLN A 58 5.12 -11.31 -5.47
C GLN A 58 6.38 -10.66 -4.90
N MET A 59 6.26 -10.08 -3.70
CA MET A 59 7.41 -9.64 -2.91
C MET A 59 8.31 -10.82 -2.53
N MET A 60 9.54 -10.51 -2.21
CA MET A 60 10.56 -11.48 -1.84
C MET A 60 11.06 -11.26 -0.40
N PRO A 61 11.39 -12.31 0.33
CA PRO A 61 11.19 -13.73 0.00
C PRO A 61 9.70 -14.09 -0.14
N PRO A 62 9.35 -15.12 -0.93
CA PRO A 62 7.95 -15.52 -1.06
C PRO A 62 7.39 -16.04 0.28
N GLY A 63 6.14 -15.73 0.55
CA GLY A 63 5.50 -15.99 1.83
C GLY A 63 5.56 -14.79 2.78
N GLU A 64 5.35 -15.00 4.08
CA GLU A 64 5.33 -13.93 5.08
C GLU A 64 6.64 -13.77 5.86
N ASN A 65 7.69 -14.49 5.47
CA ASN A 65 9.00 -14.41 6.09
C ASN A 65 9.84 -13.30 5.44
N PHE A 66 9.48 -12.06 5.69
CA PHE A 66 10.22 -10.89 5.21
C PHE A 66 11.65 -10.86 5.77
N LEU A 67 12.51 -10.09 5.12
CA LEU A 67 13.85 -9.83 5.65
C LEU A 67 13.76 -9.10 6.99
N SER A 68 14.73 -9.30 7.87
CA SER A 68 14.85 -8.52 9.11
C SER A 68 15.15 -7.06 8.80
N ASP A 69 14.84 -6.18 9.75
CA ASP A 69 15.12 -4.76 9.64
C ASP A 69 16.61 -4.50 9.37
N GLY A 70 17.48 -5.22 10.06
CA GLY A 70 18.91 -5.13 9.83
C GLY A 70 19.33 -5.63 8.44
N GLN A 71 18.74 -6.70 7.93
CA GLN A 71 18.99 -7.17 6.57
C GLN A 71 18.54 -6.15 5.53
N LEU A 72 17.37 -5.55 5.70
CA LEU A 72 16.88 -4.48 4.82
C LEU A 72 17.80 -3.26 4.87
N GLN A 73 18.20 -2.81 6.06
CA GLN A 73 19.13 -1.69 6.22
C GLN A 73 20.50 -2.00 5.61
N PHE A 74 20.98 -3.24 5.73
CA PHE A 74 22.23 -3.66 5.12
C PHE A 74 22.19 -3.54 3.60
N VAL A 75 21.16 -4.10 2.96
CA VAL A 75 20.99 -4.02 1.50
C VAL A 75 20.79 -2.59 1.05
N ARG A 76 19.97 -1.81 1.75
CA ARG A 76 19.76 -0.42 1.48
C ARG A 76 21.06 0.37 1.48
N ALA A 77 21.82 0.30 2.57
CA ALA A 77 23.06 1.04 2.71
C ALA A 77 24.11 0.61 1.65
N TRP A 78 24.15 -0.67 1.29
CA TRP A 78 25.02 -1.15 0.21
C TRP A 78 24.63 -0.54 -1.14
N ILE A 79 23.34 -0.48 -1.48
CA ILE A 79 22.86 0.16 -2.72
C ILE A 79 23.12 1.67 -2.68
N GLU A 80 22.85 2.33 -1.57
CA GLU A 80 23.10 3.77 -1.39
C GLU A 80 24.61 4.12 -1.53
N ALA A 81 25.48 3.20 -1.15
CA ALA A 81 26.93 3.32 -1.37
C ALA A 81 27.37 3.06 -2.84
N GLY A 82 26.43 2.80 -3.75
CA GLY A 82 26.71 2.49 -5.16
C GLY A 82 26.98 1.00 -5.41
N ALA A 83 26.55 0.15 -4.51
CA ALA A 83 26.66 -1.32 -4.59
C ALA A 83 28.08 -1.80 -4.97
N PRO A 84 29.13 -1.43 -4.27
CA PRO A 84 30.49 -1.81 -4.63
C PRO A 84 30.71 -3.33 -4.55
N GLU A 85 31.60 -3.87 -5.41
CA GLU A 85 31.96 -5.28 -5.44
C GLU A 85 32.85 -5.68 -4.26
N THR A 86 33.66 -4.75 -3.79
CA THR A 86 34.66 -4.99 -2.74
C THR A 86 34.68 -3.84 -1.74
N GLY A 87 35.22 -4.12 -0.56
CA GLY A 87 35.30 -3.16 0.55
C GLY A 87 34.14 -3.32 1.54
N VAL A 88 34.28 -2.69 2.68
CA VAL A 88 33.26 -2.67 3.74
C VAL A 88 32.61 -1.30 3.74
N VAL A 89 31.38 -1.23 3.26
CA VAL A 89 30.59 0.02 3.17
C VAL A 89 29.40 0.03 4.11
N VAL A 90 29.09 -1.13 4.73
CA VAL A 90 27.99 -1.32 5.66
C VAL A 90 28.46 -2.09 6.89
N ASP A 91 27.90 -1.81 8.04
CA ASP A 91 28.17 -2.58 9.27
C ASP A 91 27.52 -3.97 9.19
N GLU A 92 28.33 -5.03 9.16
CA GLU A 92 27.85 -6.42 9.11
C GLU A 92 27.03 -6.82 10.35
N LYS A 93 27.15 -6.08 11.47
CA LYS A 93 26.35 -6.32 12.67
C LYS A 93 24.84 -6.16 12.41
N LEU A 94 24.44 -5.40 11.41
CA LEU A 94 23.05 -5.29 11.00
C LEU A 94 22.44 -6.66 10.64
N LEU A 95 23.25 -7.60 10.13
CA LEU A 95 22.81 -8.95 9.79
C LEU A 95 22.48 -9.83 11.02
N LEU A 96 22.86 -9.39 12.22
CA LEU A 96 22.55 -10.06 13.48
C LEU A 96 21.18 -9.66 14.03
N ASP A 97 20.56 -8.63 13.46
CA ASP A 97 19.20 -8.24 13.83
C ASP A 97 18.19 -9.27 13.34
N SER A 98 17.33 -9.71 14.23
CA SER A 98 16.28 -10.69 13.95
C SER A 98 14.87 -10.08 13.95
N ASN A 99 14.74 -8.76 14.16
CA ASN A 99 13.45 -8.09 14.08
C ASN A 99 12.97 -8.10 12.63
N GLN A 100 11.82 -8.71 12.40
CA GLN A 100 11.22 -8.76 11.07
C GLN A 100 10.07 -7.76 11.00
N TYR A 101 9.85 -7.24 9.80
CA TYR A 101 8.67 -6.43 9.55
C TYR A 101 7.42 -7.19 9.96
N SER A 102 6.61 -6.55 10.76
CA SER A 102 5.26 -6.98 11.08
C SER A 102 4.31 -5.85 10.71
N PRO A 103 3.29 -6.10 9.90
CA PRO A 103 2.30 -5.07 9.61
C PRO A 103 1.74 -4.53 10.93
N PRO A 104 1.58 -3.22 11.06
CA PRO A 104 1.00 -2.64 12.27
C PRO A 104 -0.42 -3.21 12.48
N GLU A 105 -0.74 -3.51 13.73
CA GLU A 105 -2.11 -3.87 14.07
C GLU A 105 -3.03 -2.66 13.78
N PHE A 106 -4.13 -2.94 13.12
CA PHE A 106 -5.12 -1.90 12.90
C PHE A 106 -5.69 -1.41 14.22
N SER A 107 -5.59 -0.11 14.44
CA SER A 107 -6.22 0.58 15.56
C SER A 107 -7.17 1.64 15.02
N PRO A 108 -8.47 1.57 15.31
CA PRO A 108 -9.40 2.60 14.85
C PRO A 108 -9.05 3.95 15.45
N LEU A 109 -9.33 5.02 14.73
CA LEU A 109 -9.18 6.38 15.25
C LEU A 109 -10.01 6.55 16.54
N ASN A 110 -9.47 7.29 17.49
CA ASN A 110 -10.23 7.73 18.65
C ASN A 110 -11.33 8.69 18.21
N ALA A 111 -12.47 8.65 18.92
CA ALA A 111 -13.52 9.62 18.68
C ALA A 111 -12.97 11.04 18.91
N PRO A 112 -13.23 12.00 18.00
CA PRO A 112 -12.76 13.37 18.17
C PRO A 112 -13.49 14.06 19.34
N GLU A 113 -12.80 14.94 20.04
CA GLU A 113 -13.48 15.78 21.06
C GLU A 113 -14.55 16.69 20.45
N LYS A 114 -14.28 17.17 19.23
CA LYS A 114 -15.22 17.95 18.39
C LYS A 114 -15.12 17.44 16.98
N GLY A 115 -16.25 17.06 16.39
CA GLY A 115 -16.30 16.56 15.02
C GLY A 115 -17.20 15.35 14.88
N ILE A 116 -17.15 14.74 13.75
CA ILE A 116 -17.96 13.58 13.37
C ILE A 116 -17.01 12.42 13.12
N GLN A 117 -17.31 11.26 13.67
CA GLN A 117 -16.62 10.01 13.36
C GLN A 117 -17.56 9.09 12.60
N LEU A 118 -17.11 8.65 11.44
CA LEU A 118 -17.78 7.63 10.66
C LEU A 118 -17.04 6.30 10.84
N HIS A 119 -17.77 5.22 10.91
CA HIS A 119 -17.21 3.89 11.06
C HIS A 119 -17.89 2.91 10.12
N ILE A 120 -17.10 2.30 9.26
CA ILE A 120 -17.55 1.19 8.41
C ILE A 120 -17.43 -0.10 9.24
N LYS A 121 -18.56 -0.76 9.51
CA LYS A 121 -18.57 -2.04 10.23
C LYS A 121 -17.74 -3.09 9.49
N PRO A 122 -17.03 -3.97 10.22
CA PRO A 122 -16.25 -5.04 9.63
C PRO A 122 -17.06 -5.85 8.60
N PHE A 123 -16.39 -6.26 7.56
CA PHE A 123 -16.95 -7.08 6.48
C PHE A 123 -15.88 -8.04 5.98
N GLU A 124 -16.31 -9.13 5.37
CA GLU A 124 -15.43 -10.15 4.84
C GLU A 124 -15.09 -9.84 3.37
N ILE A 125 -13.83 -10.11 3.01
CA ILE A 125 -13.36 -10.11 1.63
C ILE A 125 -12.84 -11.51 1.32
N LYS A 126 -13.34 -12.09 0.23
CA LYS A 126 -12.90 -13.42 -0.23
C LYS A 126 -11.46 -13.35 -0.76
N PRO A 127 -10.68 -14.42 -0.67
CA PRO A 127 -9.37 -14.48 -1.29
C PRO A 127 -9.43 -14.17 -2.80
N ASN A 128 -8.45 -13.42 -3.30
CA ASN A 128 -8.35 -12.98 -4.70
C ASN A 128 -9.57 -12.18 -5.21
N PHE A 129 -10.24 -11.48 -4.33
CA PHE A 129 -11.38 -10.64 -4.67
C PHE A 129 -11.16 -9.22 -4.13
N GLU A 130 -11.28 -8.22 -5.01
CA GLU A 130 -11.33 -6.82 -4.66
C GLU A 130 -12.79 -6.39 -4.50
N ARG A 131 -13.12 -5.80 -3.36
CA ARG A 131 -14.47 -5.38 -3.05
C ARG A 131 -14.55 -3.85 -3.02
N GLU A 132 -15.28 -3.29 -3.95
CA GLU A 132 -15.65 -1.88 -3.99
C GLU A 132 -17.13 -1.72 -3.65
N PHE A 133 -17.47 -0.79 -2.78
CA PHE A 133 -18.87 -0.53 -2.45
C PHE A 133 -19.12 0.92 -2.06
N PHE A 134 -20.34 1.39 -2.26
CA PHE A 134 -20.84 2.59 -1.64
C PHE A 134 -21.60 2.28 -0.35
N GLN A 135 -21.42 3.14 0.64
CA GLN A 135 -22.23 3.13 1.86
C GLN A 135 -22.67 4.56 2.13
N TYR A 136 -23.98 4.77 2.20
CA TYR A 136 -24.56 6.05 2.54
C TYR A 136 -24.73 6.12 4.07
N THR A 137 -24.28 7.23 4.65
CA THR A 137 -24.40 7.48 6.08
C THR A 137 -24.91 8.90 6.31
N ASP A 138 -25.90 9.06 7.16
CA ASP A 138 -26.37 10.37 7.60
C ASP A 138 -25.40 10.92 8.66
N LEU A 139 -24.95 12.14 8.47
CA LEU A 139 -24.07 12.82 9.42
C LEU A 139 -24.83 13.38 10.65
N ASN A 140 -26.16 13.43 10.60
CA ASN A 140 -27.03 13.96 11.65
C ASN A 140 -26.62 15.37 12.10
N ILE A 141 -26.33 16.25 11.14
CA ILE A 141 -26.01 17.65 11.38
C ILE A 141 -27.15 18.54 10.91
N ASP A 142 -27.60 19.42 11.79
CA ASP A 142 -28.75 20.33 11.57
C ASP A 142 -28.30 21.75 11.15
N GLU A 143 -26.99 22.01 11.12
CA GLU A 143 -26.40 23.30 10.81
C GLU A 143 -25.15 23.18 9.94
N ASP A 144 -24.79 24.22 9.25
CA ASP A 144 -23.56 24.27 8.46
C ASP A 144 -22.34 24.11 9.35
N ILE A 145 -21.46 23.18 8.99
CA ILE A 145 -20.19 22.96 9.68
C ILE A 145 -19.02 23.16 8.71
N TYR A 146 -17.90 23.60 9.24
CA TYR A 146 -16.65 23.73 8.51
C TYR A 146 -15.65 22.70 9.00
N ALA A 147 -15.34 21.71 8.16
CA ALA A 147 -14.29 20.75 8.46
C ALA A 147 -12.92 21.36 8.15
N ASN A 148 -12.05 21.44 9.14
CA ASN A 148 -10.67 21.90 8.97
C ASN A 148 -9.66 20.76 8.91
N ARG A 149 -10.09 19.53 9.21
CA ARG A 149 -9.26 18.33 9.18
C ARG A 149 -10.13 17.09 8.90
N ILE A 150 -9.63 16.22 8.06
CA ILE A 150 -10.18 14.89 7.81
C ILE A 150 -9.06 13.90 8.11
N GLU A 151 -9.32 12.93 8.96
CA GLU A 151 -8.43 11.82 9.27
C GLU A 151 -9.09 10.52 8.83
N ILE A 152 -8.31 9.65 8.22
CA ILE A 152 -8.78 8.37 7.70
C ILE A 152 -7.82 7.30 8.18
N GLU A 153 -8.35 6.26 8.78
CA GLU A 153 -7.58 5.06 9.14
C GLU A 153 -8.26 3.84 8.52
N MET A 154 -7.50 3.08 7.78
CA MET A 154 -7.98 1.90 7.07
C MET A 154 -7.16 0.68 7.44
N ARG A 155 -7.80 -0.49 7.42
CA ARG A 155 -7.07 -1.74 7.63
C ARG A 155 -6.09 -2.00 6.50
N PRO A 156 -4.95 -2.67 6.77
CA PRO A 156 -4.07 -3.16 5.73
C PRO A 156 -4.83 -3.93 4.65
N GLY A 157 -4.47 -3.70 3.39
CA GLY A 157 -5.18 -4.23 2.23
C GLY A 157 -6.36 -3.39 1.74
N SER A 158 -6.67 -2.29 2.42
CA SER A 158 -7.60 -1.27 1.88
C SER A 158 -6.86 -0.39 0.89
N HIS A 159 -7.48 -0.13 -0.27
CA HIS A 159 -6.82 0.52 -1.39
C HIS A 159 -7.21 2.00 -1.53
N HIS A 160 -8.52 2.29 -1.59
CA HIS A 160 -9.05 3.65 -1.73
C HIS A 160 -10.16 3.92 -0.73
N PHE A 161 -10.26 5.18 -0.32
CA PHE A 161 -11.41 5.76 0.35
C PHE A 161 -11.78 7.05 -0.37
N LEU A 162 -13.03 7.14 -0.81
CA LEU A 162 -13.58 8.31 -1.48
C LEU A 162 -14.82 8.79 -0.74
N LEU A 163 -14.92 10.09 -0.52
CA LEU A 163 -16.06 10.71 0.12
C LEU A 163 -16.83 11.51 -0.92
N TYR A 164 -18.13 11.23 -1.04
CA TYR A 164 -19.05 11.94 -1.92
C TYR A 164 -20.18 12.56 -1.13
N SER A 165 -20.70 13.66 -1.61
CA SER A 165 -21.97 14.22 -1.18
C SER A 165 -23.01 14.09 -2.30
N PHE A 166 -24.27 14.02 -1.94
CA PHE A 166 -25.33 14.13 -2.90
C PHE A 166 -25.55 15.60 -3.30
N ASP A 167 -26.16 15.82 -4.47
CA ASP A 167 -26.61 17.15 -4.89
C ASP A 167 -27.63 17.68 -3.90
N GLU A 168 -27.55 18.97 -3.58
CA GLU A 168 -28.47 19.65 -2.64
C GLU A 168 -29.96 19.53 -3.05
N ASN A 169 -30.22 19.33 -4.34
CA ASN A 169 -31.58 19.21 -4.88
C ASN A 169 -32.06 17.76 -4.99
N ILE A 170 -31.30 16.78 -4.50
CA ILE A 170 -31.74 15.38 -4.58
C ILE A 170 -33.04 15.20 -3.80
N ASN A 171 -34.03 14.56 -4.42
CA ASN A 171 -35.23 14.17 -3.70
C ASN A 171 -34.91 13.10 -2.67
N SER A 172 -35.31 13.31 -1.41
CA SER A 172 -35.06 12.37 -0.30
C SER A 172 -35.57 10.95 -0.59
N SER A 173 -36.60 10.80 -1.43
CA SER A 173 -37.08 9.47 -1.85
C SER A 173 -36.11 8.72 -2.77
N ASN A 174 -35.11 9.41 -3.32
CA ASN A 174 -34.08 8.83 -4.19
C ASN A 174 -32.78 8.54 -3.43
N LEU A 175 -32.70 8.92 -2.15
CA LEU A 175 -31.55 8.57 -1.34
C LEU A 175 -31.53 7.07 -1.05
N PRO A 176 -30.38 6.44 -1.07
CA PRO A 176 -30.24 5.04 -0.70
C PRO A 176 -30.55 4.83 0.80
N GLU A 177 -30.78 3.60 1.18
CA GLU A 177 -30.90 3.25 2.62
C GLU A 177 -29.56 3.45 3.33
N TYR A 178 -29.64 3.91 4.58
CA TYR A 178 -28.44 4.15 5.40
C TYR A 178 -27.72 2.85 5.76
N ASP A 179 -26.41 2.94 5.88
CA ASP A 179 -25.52 1.88 6.35
C ASP A 179 -25.55 0.56 5.58
N ILE A 180 -26.17 0.56 4.41
CA ILE A 180 -26.17 -0.60 3.51
C ILE A 180 -24.99 -0.50 2.54
N LYS A 181 -24.16 -1.55 2.53
CA LYS A 181 -23.07 -1.69 1.57
C LYS A 181 -23.64 -2.09 0.20
N ARG A 182 -23.41 -1.26 -0.80
CA ARG A 182 -23.83 -1.50 -2.19
C ARG A 182 -22.60 -1.79 -3.01
N ASP A 183 -22.41 -3.04 -3.36
CA ASP A 183 -21.25 -3.48 -4.13
C ASP A 183 -21.30 -2.94 -5.55
N LEU A 184 -20.21 -2.31 -5.98
CA LEU A 184 -20.04 -1.78 -7.35
C LEU A 184 -19.78 -2.89 -8.36
N ARG A 185 -19.34 -4.04 -7.91
CA ARG A 185 -19.05 -5.20 -8.75
C ARG A 185 -19.72 -6.45 -8.20
N PHE A 186 -20.13 -7.30 -9.09
CA PHE A 186 -20.52 -8.68 -8.77
C PHE A 186 -19.26 -9.54 -8.52
N GLU A 187 -19.46 -10.74 -7.96
CA GLU A 187 -18.37 -11.69 -7.69
C GLU A 187 -17.60 -12.15 -8.94
N ASP A 188 -18.20 -12.06 -10.11
CA ASP A 188 -17.58 -12.33 -11.41
C ASP A 188 -16.77 -11.14 -11.97
N GLY A 189 -16.70 -10.03 -11.23
CA GLY A 189 -16.02 -8.81 -11.62
C GLY A 189 -16.82 -7.85 -12.50
N ALA A 190 -18.02 -8.24 -12.94
CA ALA A 190 -18.88 -7.36 -13.72
C ALA A 190 -19.42 -6.20 -12.89
N TYR A 191 -19.54 -5.02 -13.48
CA TYR A 191 -20.09 -3.85 -12.79
C TYR A 191 -21.57 -4.03 -12.44
N ASN A 192 -21.92 -3.67 -11.21
CA ASN A 192 -23.29 -3.61 -10.75
C ASN A 192 -23.89 -2.23 -11.07
N ILE A 193 -24.49 -2.10 -12.22
CA ILE A 193 -25.08 -0.82 -12.72
C ILE A 193 -26.35 -0.38 -11.97
N LYS A 194 -26.78 -1.13 -10.96
CA LYS A 194 -27.92 -0.79 -10.11
C LYS A 194 -27.53 -0.15 -8.77
N THR A 195 -26.24 0.08 -8.58
CA THR A 195 -25.70 0.70 -7.37
C THR A 195 -25.76 2.20 -7.46
#